data_f85df65126fb61f826cb66acadc54028
#
_entry.id   f85df65126fb61f826cb66acadc54028
#
_cell.length_a   1.000
_cell.length_b   1.000
_cell.length_c   1.000
_cell.angle_alpha   90.00
_cell.angle_beta   90.00
_cell.angle_gamma   90.00
#
_symmetry.space_group_name_H-M   'P 1'
#
loop_
_entity.id
_entity.type
_entity.pdbx_description
1 polymer ?
#
loop_
_entity_poly.entity_id
_entity_poly.type
_entity_poly.pdbx_seq_one_letter_code
_entity_poly.pdbx_strand_id
1 'polypeptide(L)'
;MKRADVPEIYRIECVCFRSPWSKMSLYGELRNDVAHYFVLTEGGKIAGYGGMWVVLDEAHVTNIAVLPEYRRRGYARRLMLQLMARALERGASAMTLEVRENNLGAQQMYGQLGFSQNGYRPRYYEDTGEGALLLWNTNLKATVASAGKMW
;
A
#
# COMPACT_ATOMS: atom_id res chain seq x y z
N MET A 1 12.52 -2.82 -2.35
CA MET A 1 12.41 -4.31 -2.33
C MET A 1 13.47 -4.88 -3.25
N LYS A 2 14.21 -5.85 -2.75
CA LYS A 2 15.25 -6.55 -3.48
C LYS A 2 14.82 -8.00 -3.71
N ARG A 3 15.45 -8.69 -4.66
CA ARG A 3 15.18 -10.10 -4.91
C ARG A 3 15.31 -10.95 -3.64
N ALA A 4 16.31 -10.67 -2.81
CA ALA A 4 16.53 -11.38 -1.55
C ALA A 4 15.41 -11.20 -0.52
N ASP A 5 14.60 -10.14 -0.65
CA ASP A 5 13.50 -9.87 0.27
C ASP A 5 12.25 -10.71 -0.03
N VAL A 6 12.13 -11.25 -1.24
CA VAL A 6 10.89 -11.90 -1.69
C VAL A 6 10.44 -13.06 -0.82
N PRO A 7 11.32 -13.99 -0.36
CA PRO A 7 10.87 -15.07 0.52
C PRO A 7 10.20 -14.56 1.80
N GLU A 8 10.75 -13.52 2.41
CA GLU A 8 10.20 -12.93 3.63
C GLU A 8 8.90 -12.15 3.34
N ILE A 9 8.85 -11.44 2.23
CA ILE A 9 7.63 -10.74 1.79
C ILE A 9 6.52 -11.74 1.53
N TYR A 10 6.84 -12.88 0.90
CA TYR A 10 5.85 -13.92 0.68
C TYR A 10 5.30 -14.46 2.00
N ARG A 11 6.16 -14.64 3.01
CA ARG A 11 5.73 -15.03 4.35
C ARG A 11 4.74 -14.01 4.94
N ILE A 12 5.04 -12.71 4.78
CA ILE A 12 4.16 -11.64 5.23
C ILE A 12 2.81 -11.70 4.50
N GLU A 13 2.82 -11.94 3.18
CA GLU A 13 1.60 -12.10 2.40
C GLU A 13 0.74 -13.25 2.93
N CYS A 14 1.36 -14.38 3.25
CA CYS A 14 0.65 -15.55 3.78
C CYS A 14 0.07 -15.29 5.17
N VAL A 15 0.75 -14.49 5.99
CA VAL A 15 0.26 -14.13 7.33
C VAL A 15 -0.88 -13.12 7.24
N CYS A 16 -0.76 -12.13 6.36
CA CYS A 16 -1.67 -10.98 6.34
C CYS A 16 -2.89 -11.16 5.45
N PHE A 17 -2.83 -12.03 4.44
CA PHE A 17 -3.90 -12.15 3.45
C PHE A 17 -4.34 -13.60 3.25
N ARG A 18 -5.65 -13.79 3.03
CA ARG A 18 -6.22 -15.11 2.71
C ARG A 18 -5.82 -15.58 1.31
N SER A 19 -5.64 -14.63 0.39
CA SER A 19 -5.24 -14.90 -1.00
C SER A 19 -3.92 -14.18 -1.27
N PRO A 20 -2.79 -14.71 -0.77
CA PRO A 20 -1.51 -14.06 -0.91
C PRO A 20 -1.03 -14.08 -2.37
N TRP A 21 -0.25 -13.07 -2.75
CA TRP A 21 0.48 -13.10 -4.02
C TRP A 21 1.52 -14.22 -3.96
N SER A 22 1.73 -14.90 -5.10
CA SER A 22 2.75 -15.93 -5.20
C SER A 22 4.15 -15.31 -5.23
N LYS A 23 5.17 -16.13 -4.91
CA LYS A 23 6.56 -15.69 -5.07
C LYS A 23 6.86 -15.29 -6.49
N MET A 24 6.31 -16.04 -7.47
CA MET A 24 6.49 -15.74 -8.89
C MET A 24 5.95 -14.36 -9.25
N SER A 25 4.77 -14.01 -8.72
CA SER A 25 4.19 -12.68 -8.93
C SER A 25 5.06 -11.59 -8.32
N LEU A 26 5.59 -11.82 -7.11
CA LEU A 26 6.47 -10.87 -6.44
C LEU A 26 7.79 -10.69 -7.19
N TYR A 27 8.38 -11.78 -7.69
CA TYR A 27 9.58 -11.67 -8.54
C TYR A 27 9.28 -10.92 -9.84
N GLY A 28 8.08 -11.13 -10.41
CA GLY A 28 7.66 -10.42 -11.62
C GLY A 28 7.59 -8.92 -11.41
N GLU A 29 7.18 -8.48 -10.22
CA GLU A 29 7.08 -7.06 -9.89
C GLU A 29 8.45 -6.37 -9.86
N LEU A 30 9.53 -7.09 -9.57
CA LEU A 30 10.89 -6.55 -9.63
C LEU A 30 11.31 -6.17 -11.05
N ARG A 31 10.66 -6.74 -12.06
CA ARG A 31 10.92 -6.47 -13.48
C ARG A 31 9.89 -5.53 -14.10
N ASN A 32 8.89 -5.13 -13.33
CA ASN A 32 7.81 -4.27 -13.81
C ASN A 32 8.25 -2.81 -13.68
N ASP A 33 8.40 -2.13 -14.81
CA ASP A 33 8.93 -0.76 -14.85
C ASP A 33 8.02 0.26 -14.15
N VAL A 34 6.73 -0.04 -14.03
CA VAL A 34 5.79 0.86 -13.36
C VAL A 34 5.61 0.55 -11.87
N ALA A 35 6.19 -0.55 -11.40
CA ALA A 35 6.03 -1.00 -10.02
C ALA A 35 7.11 -0.38 -9.12
N HIS A 36 6.68 0.03 -7.92
CA HIS A 36 7.54 0.57 -6.88
C HIS A 36 7.18 -0.08 -5.56
N TYR A 37 8.17 -0.69 -4.90
CA TYR A 37 7.96 -1.43 -3.65
C TYR A 37 8.97 -0.98 -2.60
N PHE A 38 8.48 -0.81 -1.37
CA PHE A 38 9.30 -0.48 -0.22
C PHE A 38 9.12 -1.54 0.86
N VAL A 39 10.20 -1.86 1.55
CA VAL A 39 10.17 -2.69 2.75
C VAL A 39 10.46 -1.80 3.96
N LEU A 40 9.81 -2.10 5.08
CA LEU A 40 10.07 -1.43 6.34
C LEU A 40 10.71 -2.44 7.28
N THR A 41 11.88 -2.09 7.80
CA THR A 41 12.63 -2.98 8.67
C THR A 41 12.70 -2.43 10.09
N GLU A 42 12.69 -3.33 11.06
CA GLU A 42 12.91 -3.01 12.47
C GLU A 42 13.85 -4.06 13.05
N GLY A 43 14.98 -3.61 13.60
CA GLY A 43 15.96 -4.52 14.17
C GLY A 43 16.53 -5.51 13.15
N GLY A 44 16.65 -5.11 11.90
CA GLY A 44 17.18 -5.96 10.83
C GLY A 44 16.18 -6.94 10.23
N LYS A 45 14.93 -6.93 10.69
CA LYS A 45 13.85 -7.80 10.18
C LYS A 45 12.82 -6.98 9.42
N ILE A 46 12.24 -7.58 8.37
CA ILE A 46 11.17 -6.92 7.61
C ILE A 46 9.88 -6.98 8.43
N ALA A 47 9.37 -5.80 8.81
CA ALA A 47 8.13 -5.67 9.58
C ALA A 47 6.91 -5.51 8.68
N GLY A 48 7.11 -5.01 7.47
CA GLY A 48 6.04 -4.78 6.53
C GLY A 48 6.55 -4.35 5.18
N TYR A 49 5.66 -4.24 4.22
CA TYR A 49 6.02 -3.75 2.89
C TYR A 49 4.82 -3.10 2.22
N GLY A 50 5.10 -2.31 1.20
CA GLY A 50 4.07 -1.69 0.39
C GLY A 50 4.51 -1.55 -1.04
N GLY A 51 3.56 -1.57 -1.94
CA GLY A 51 3.82 -1.47 -3.36
C GLY A 51 2.74 -0.72 -4.11
N MET A 52 3.11 -0.19 -5.27
CA MET A 52 2.20 0.54 -6.14
C MET A 52 2.67 0.45 -7.57
N TRP A 53 1.76 0.73 -8.49
CA TRP A 53 2.08 1.00 -9.88
C TRP A 53 1.86 2.48 -10.14
N VAL A 54 2.82 3.11 -10.84
CA VAL A 54 2.69 4.50 -11.29
C VAL A 54 2.57 4.49 -12.80
N VAL A 55 1.43 4.91 -13.32
CA VAL A 55 1.14 4.97 -14.75
C VAL A 55 0.69 6.38 -15.08
N LEU A 56 1.48 7.08 -15.90
CA LEU A 56 1.23 8.48 -16.24
C LEU A 56 1.15 9.35 -14.98
N ASP A 57 0.03 10.00 -14.73
CA ASP A 57 -0.16 10.90 -13.60
C ASP A 57 -0.91 10.27 -12.41
N GLU A 58 -1.11 8.95 -12.43
CA GLU A 58 -1.81 8.23 -11.38
C GLU A 58 -0.97 7.10 -10.78
N ALA A 59 -1.10 6.93 -9.46
CA ALA A 59 -0.54 5.79 -8.74
C ALA A 59 -1.65 4.91 -8.21
N HIS A 60 -1.45 3.60 -8.28
CA HIS A 60 -2.40 2.62 -7.73
C HIS A 60 -1.66 1.73 -6.73
N VAL A 61 -2.06 1.77 -5.47
CA VAL A 61 -1.48 0.92 -4.43
C VAL A 61 -1.93 -0.52 -4.68
N THR A 62 -0.96 -1.42 -4.83
CA THR A 62 -1.24 -2.84 -5.06
C THR A 62 -1.23 -3.64 -3.78
N ASN A 63 -0.34 -3.30 -2.85
CA ASN A 63 -0.14 -4.04 -1.60
C ASN A 63 0.25 -3.07 -0.49
N ILE A 64 -0.28 -3.33 0.69
CA ILE A 64 0.21 -2.73 1.94
C ILE A 64 0.01 -3.77 3.03
N ALA A 65 1.06 -4.14 3.73
CA ALA A 65 0.99 -5.17 4.77
C ALA A 65 2.00 -4.90 5.87
N VAL A 66 1.55 -5.03 7.11
CA VAL A 66 2.39 -4.97 8.30
C VAL A 66 2.09 -6.20 9.14
N LEU A 67 3.13 -6.92 9.56
CA LEU A 67 2.96 -8.10 10.41
C LEU A 67 2.23 -7.73 11.70
N PRO A 68 1.38 -8.64 12.23
CA PRO A 68 0.58 -8.35 13.43
C PRO A 68 1.39 -7.84 14.62
N GLU A 69 2.58 -8.41 14.86
CA GLU A 69 3.44 -8.03 15.99
C GLU A 69 4.03 -6.63 15.87
N TYR A 70 3.97 -6.03 14.68
CA TYR A 70 4.48 -4.67 14.43
C TYR A 70 3.38 -3.64 14.22
N ARG A 71 2.10 -4.03 14.38
CA ARG A 71 0.97 -3.12 14.20
C ARG A 71 0.88 -2.12 15.35
N ARG A 72 0.10 -1.05 15.13
CA ARG A 72 -0.12 0.06 16.08
C ARG A 72 1.13 0.88 16.37
N ARG A 73 2.10 0.87 15.45
CA ARG A 73 3.33 1.64 15.54
C ARG A 73 3.42 2.70 14.43
N GLY A 74 2.36 2.86 13.63
CA GLY A 74 2.33 3.80 12.52
C GLY A 74 3.10 3.36 11.29
N TYR A 75 3.43 2.08 11.17
CA TYR A 75 4.26 1.57 10.07
C TYR A 75 3.52 1.58 8.73
N ALA A 76 2.22 1.23 8.71
CA ALA A 76 1.42 1.31 7.48
C ALA A 76 1.36 2.76 6.97
N ARG A 77 1.20 3.72 7.88
CA ARG A 77 1.21 5.14 7.53
C ARG A 77 2.55 5.56 6.94
N ARG A 78 3.66 5.12 7.54
CA ARG A 78 5.02 5.42 7.03
C ARG A 78 5.23 4.83 5.63
N LEU A 79 4.79 3.61 5.40
CA LEU A 79 4.85 2.98 4.08
C LEU A 79 4.05 3.77 3.06
N MET A 80 2.83 4.17 3.42
CA MET A 80 1.98 4.97 2.53
C MET A 80 2.63 6.30 2.18
N LEU A 81 3.16 7.01 3.17
CA LEU A 81 3.83 8.29 2.93
C LEU A 81 5.05 8.13 2.02
N GLN A 82 5.79 7.04 2.16
CA GLN A 82 6.92 6.75 1.30
C GLN A 82 6.47 6.48 -0.14
N LEU A 83 5.38 5.72 -0.31
CA LEU A 83 4.80 5.48 -1.63
C LEU A 83 4.31 6.79 -2.25
N MET A 84 3.63 7.63 -1.48
CA MET A 84 3.12 8.91 -1.97
C MET A 84 4.26 9.85 -2.41
N ALA A 85 5.33 9.91 -1.65
CA ALA A 85 6.51 10.71 -2.02
C ALA A 85 7.15 10.19 -3.32
N ARG A 86 7.30 8.87 -3.46
CA ARG A 86 7.83 8.27 -4.69
C ARG A 86 6.90 8.51 -5.87
N ALA A 87 5.58 8.43 -5.68
CA ALA A 87 4.60 8.70 -6.73
C ALA A 87 4.77 10.12 -7.26
N LEU A 88 4.92 11.10 -6.37
CA LEU A 88 5.18 12.49 -6.77
C LEU A 88 6.46 12.62 -7.59
N GLU A 89 7.54 11.99 -7.16
CA GLU A 89 8.82 11.99 -7.89
C GLU A 89 8.68 11.44 -9.31
N ARG A 90 7.74 10.52 -9.50
CA ARG A 90 7.47 9.87 -10.79
C ARG A 90 6.38 10.54 -11.60
N GLY A 91 5.91 11.70 -11.17
CA GLY A 91 4.95 12.50 -11.93
C GLY A 91 3.49 12.25 -11.62
N ALA A 92 3.18 11.42 -10.62
CA ALA A 92 1.79 11.21 -10.22
C ALA A 92 1.27 12.39 -9.41
N SER A 93 0.03 12.78 -9.65
CA SER A 93 -0.67 13.82 -8.87
C SER A 93 -1.77 13.21 -8.00
N ALA A 94 -2.22 12.00 -8.32
CA ALA A 94 -3.29 11.30 -7.63
C ALA A 94 -2.88 9.86 -7.33
N MET A 95 -3.49 9.32 -6.27
CA MET A 95 -3.29 7.93 -5.86
C MET A 95 -4.63 7.30 -5.52
N THR A 96 -4.80 6.05 -5.91
CA THR A 96 -6.01 5.28 -5.63
C THR A 96 -5.67 3.94 -5.02
N LEU A 97 -6.62 3.38 -4.29
CA LEU A 97 -6.51 2.04 -3.72
C LEU A 97 -7.91 1.47 -3.45
N GLU A 98 -7.98 0.16 -3.32
CA GLU A 98 -9.16 -0.53 -2.86
C GLU A 98 -8.96 -0.96 -1.41
N VAL A 99 -10.00 -0.83 -0.59
CA VAL A 99 -9.99 -1.29 0.80
C VAL A 99 -11.27 -2.03 1.09
N ARG A 100 -11.18 -3.12 1.87
CA ARG A 100 -12.36 -3.89 2.28
C ARG A 100 -13.33 -2.99 3.05
N GLU A 101 -14.61 -3.11 2.74
CA GLU A 101 -15.65 -2.27 3.36
C GLU A 101 -15.72 -2.43 4.88
N ASN A 102 -15.28 -3.57 5.42
CA ASN A 102 -15.28 -3.83 6.85
C ASN A 102 -13.96 -3.47 7.54
N ASN A 103 -12.96 -3.02 6.80
CA ASN A 103 -11.68 -2.63 7.38
C ASN A 103 -11.71 -1.15 7.79
N LEU A 104 -12.41 -0.88 8.90
CA LEU A 104 -12.63 0.49 9.37
C LEU A 104 -11.34 1.17 9.81
N GLY A 105 -10.42 0.43 10.41
CA GLY A 105 -9.13 0.98 10.85
C GLY A 105 -8.29 1.49 9.68
N ALA A 106 -8.23 0.72 8.60
CA ALA A 106 -7.51 1.13 7.40
C ALA A 106 -8.18 2.35 6.76
N GLN A 107 -9.51 2.35 6.66
CA GLN A 107 -10.27 3.47 6.10
C GLN A 107 -9.98 4.76 6.87
N GLN A 108 -9.92 4.68 8.20
CA GLN A 108 -9.61 5.83 9.03
C GLN A 108 -8.19 6.35 8.78
N MET A 109 -7.22 5.46 8.69
CA MET A 109 -5.84 5.83 8.40
C MET A 109 -5.73 6.51 7.03
N TYR A 110 -6.35 5.92 6.01
CA TYR A 110 -6.33 6.52 4.67
C TYR A 110 -7.03 7.87 4.63
N GLY A 111 -8.14 8.02 5.37
CA GLY A 111 -8.83 9.30 5.49
C GLY A 111 -7.92 10.39 6.05
N GLN A 112 -7.11 10.06 7.05
CA GLN A 112 -6.13 10.97 7.64
C GLN A 112 -5.02 11.35 6.65
N LEU A 113 -4.78 10.50 5.66
CA LEU A 113 -3.79 10.74 4.60
C LEU A 113 -4.40 11.42 3.36
N GLY A 114 -5.59 11.98 3.49
CA GLY A 114 -6.22 12.74 2.42
C GLY A 114 -7.00 11.92 1.40
N PHE A 115 -7.23 10.63 1.66
CA PHE A 115 -8.06 9.81 0.79
C PHE A 115 -9.54 10.00 1.12
N SER A 116 -10.38 10.01 0.08
CA SER A 116 -11.84 10.01 0.22
C SER A 116 -12.44 8.95 -0.69
N GLN A 117 -13.62 8.46 -0.33
CA GLN A 117 -14.29 7.45 -1.12
C GLN A 117 -14.84 8.07 -2.41
N ASN A 118 -14.49 7.44 -3.53
CA ASN A 118 -15.04 7.77 -4.83
C ASN A 118 -15.22 6.48 -5.62
N GLY A 119 -16.22 5.71 -5.22
CA GLY A 119 -16.56 4.47 -5.86
C GLY A 119 -16.69 3.30 -4.87
N TYR A 120 -17.36 2.27 -5.32
CA TYR A 120 -17.62 1.06 -4.57
C TYR A 120 -17.79 -0.11 -5.54
N ARG A 121 -17.13 -1.24 -5.23
CA ARG A 121 -17.27 -2.46 -6.02
C ARG A 121 -17.89 -3.55 -5.15
N PRO A 122 -19.15 -3.92 -5.36
CA PRO A 122 -19.79 -4.98 -4.57
C PRO A 122 -19.13 -6.33 -4.87
N ARG A 123 -19.03 -7.16 -3.85
CA ARG A 123 -18.51 -8.53 -3.96
C ARG A 123 -17.15 -8.61 -4.66
N TYR A 124 -16.28 -7.65 -4.35
CA TYR A 124 -14.95 -7.55 -4.98
C TYR A 124 -13.99 -8.62 -4.46
N TYR A 125 -14.06 -8.93 -3.16
CA TYR A 125 -13.17 -9.92 -2.53
C TYR A 125 -13.86 -11.29 -2.52
N GLU A 126 -13.33 -12.20 -3.34
CA GLU A 126 -13.94 -13.52 -3.55
C GLU A 126 -13.96 -14.39 -2.28
N ASP A 127 -12.97 -14.20 -1.39
CA ASP A 127 -12.83 -15.00 -0.18
C ASP A 127 -13.98 -14.80 0.83
N THR A 128 -14.50 -13.59 0.96
CA THR A 128 -15.54 -13.26 1.93
C THR A 128 -16.82 -12.72 1.29
N GLY A 129 -16.77 -12.34 0.02
CA GLY A 129 -17.87 -11.65 -0.64
C GLY A 129 -17.97 -10.18 -0.28
N GLU A 130 -17.01 -9.65 0.50
CA GLU A 130 -17.00 -8.23 0.85
C GLU A 130 -16.83 -7.34 -0.38
N GLY A 131 -17.45 -6.17 -0.34
CA GLY A 131 -17.22 -5.12 -1.31
C GLY A 131 -15.93 -4.35 -1.01
N ALA A 132 -15.46 -3.62 -1.99
CA ALA A 132 -14.32 -2.73 -1.87
C ALA A 132 -14.76 -1.28 -1.99
N LEU A 133 -14.25 -0.44 -1.08
CA LEU A 133 -14.32 1.00 -1.25
C LEU A 133 -13.17 1.42 -2.16
N LEU A 134 -13.45 2.26 -3.15
CA LEU A 134 -12.42 2.89 -3.97
C LEU A 134 -12.08 4.23 -3.34
N LEU A 135 -10.86 4.36 -2.87
CA LEU A 135 -10.38 5.59 -2.22
C LEU A 135 -9.42 6.32 -3.15
N TRP A 136 -9.54 7.64 -3.16
CA TRP A 136 -8.70 8.51 -3.99
C TRP A 136 -8.13 9.65 -3.17
N ASN A 137 -6.84 9.92 -3.36
CA ASN A 137 -6.21 11.18 -2.98
C ASN A 137 -5.84 11.89 -4.27
N THR A 138 -6.47 13.04 -4.53
CA THR A 138 -6.26 13.80 -5.77
C THR A 138 -5.29 14.98 -5.58
N ASN A 139 -4.66 15.06 -4.41
CA ASN A 139 -3.67 16.11 -4.12
C ASN A 139 -2.53 15.54 -3.27
N LEU A 140 -1.74 14.68 -3.88
CA LEU A 140 -0.59 14.04 -3.21
C LEU A 140 0.40 15.07 -2.70
N LYS A 141 0.62 16.14 -3.44
CA LYS A 141 1.57 17.19 -3.08
C LYS A 141 1.22 17.81 -1.72
N ALA A 142 -0.05 18.12 -1.49
CA ALA A 142 -0.49 18.70 -0.23
C ALA A 142 -0.30 17.73 0.94
N THR A 143 -0.62 16.45 0.74
CA THR A 143 -0.49 15.43 1.79
C THR A 143 0.98 15.23 2.17
N VAL A 144 1.86 15.09 1.19
CA VAL A 144 3.29 14.87 1.45
C VAL A 144 3.92 16.11 2.12
N ALA A 145 3.53 17.32 1.69
CA ALA A 145 4.01 18.55 2.32
C ALA A 145 3.57 18.65 3.77
N SER A 146 2.33 18.29 4.09
CA SER A 146 1.82 18.29 5.47
C SER A 146 2.55 17.27 6.35
N ALA A 147 2.82 16.09 5.81
CA ALA A 147 3.55 15.04 6.53
C ALA A 147 4.99 15.46 6.81
N GLY A 148 5.64 16.15 5.87
CA GLY A 148 7.00 16.66 6.05
C GLY A 148 7.14 17.64 7.20
N LYS A 149 6.08 18.30 7.61
CA LYS A 149 6.05 19.21 8.75
C LYS A 149 5.87 18.49 10.09
N MET A 150 5.52 17.22 10.06
CA MET A 150 5.23 16.42 11.24
C MET A 150 6.40 15.53 11.67
N TRP A 151 7.47 15.50 10.91
CA TRP A 151 8.68 14.70 11.15
C TRP A 151 9.74 15.48 11.94
#